data_4b676abf62129037e0ec3cb844777adf
#
_entry.id   4b676abf62129037e0ec3cb844777adf
#
_cell.length_a   1.000
_cell.length_b   1.000
_cell.length_c   1.000
_cell.angle_alpha   90.00
_cell.angle_beta   90.00
_cell.angle_gamma   90.00
#
_symmetry.space_group_name_H-M   'P 1'
#
loop_
_entity.id
_entity.type
_entity.pdbx_description
1 polymer ?
#
loop_
_entity_poly.entity_id
_entity_poly.type
_entity_poly.pdbx_seq_one_letter_code
_entity_poly.pdbx_strand_id
1 'polypeptide(L)'
;SEMCIRDRSYSVSVIKSDKLKTKANVVFKIDGKDIECEGEGNGPVNALDNAIRSNFKKVEKYYNFFSDLKLLDYKVRILNTGTEATTRVLIESTDKSGVSWFTIGVSPNIIEASFKALIDSLDYKLYKEKAPANLNEK
;
A
#
# COMPACT_ATOMS: atom_id res chain seq x y z
N SER A 1 4.15 -3.77 -20.95
CA SER A 1 3.92 -2.91 -19.80
C SER A 1 4.24 -3.65 -18.53
N GLU A 2 4.43 -2.90 -17.50
CA GLU A 2 4.81 -3.46 -16.21
C GLU A 2 3.58 -3.75 -15.36
N MET A 3 3.74 -4.65 -14.43
CA MET A 3 2.73 -4.83 -13.41
C MET A 3 2.64 -3.57 -12.59
N CYS A 4 1.44 -3.08 -12.38
CA CYS A 4 1.23 -1.88 -11.62
C CYS A 4 -0.06 -2.03 -10.82
N ILE A 5 0.07 -2.08 -9.51
CA ILE A 5 -1.09 -2.29 -8.65
C ILE A 5 -2.04 -1.11 -8.71
N ARG A 6 -1.51 0.10 -8.84
CA ARG A 6 -2.37 1.27 -8.84
C ARG A 6 -3.28 1.35 -10.06
N ASP A 7 -2.95 0.60 -11.13
CA ASP A 7 -3.79 0.57 -12.31
C ASP A 7 -4.93 -0.43 -12.19
N ARG A 8 -4.99 -1.16 -11.09
CA ARG A 8 -6.07 -2.10 -10.82
C ARG A 8 -7.21 -1.40 -10.10
N SER A 9 -8.41 -1.94 -10.27
CA SER A 9 -9.53 -1.44 -9.49
C SER A 9 -9.36 -1.84 -8.03
N TYR A 10 -9.72 -0.95 -7.15
CA TYR A 10 -9.65 -1.28 -5.73
C TYR A 10 -10.70 -0.49 -4.95
N SER A 11 -11.01 -0.98 -3.77
CA SER A 11 -11.79 -0.24 -2.79
C SER A 11 -11.17 -0.45 -1.43
N VAL A 12 -11.26 0.57 -0.60
CA VAL A 12 -10.64 0.56 0.72
C VAL A 12 -11.67 1.03 1.73
N SER A 13 -11.78 0.30 2.83
CA SER A 13 -12.55 0.77 3.97
C SER A 13 -11.74 0.54 5.22
N VAL A 14 -11.81 1.48 6.14
CA VAL A 14 -11.11 1.40 7.41
C VAL A 14 -12.09 1.71 8.50
N ILE A 15 -12.19 0.84 9.48
CA ILE A 15 -13.11 0.97 10.59
C ILE A 15 -12.32 0.96 11.88
N LYS A 16 -12.57 1.96 12.71
CA LYS A 16 -11.95 1.99 14.01
C LYS A 16 -12.69 1.01 14.90
N SER A 17 -12.00 -0.02 15.35
CA SER A 17 -12.59 -1.02 16.20
C SER A 17 -12.36 -0.64 17.66
N ASP A 18 -12.91 -1.44 18.57
CA ASP A 18 -12.77 -1.21 19.99
C ASP A 18 -11.32 -1.19 20.40
N LYS A 19 -11.04 -0.41 21.45
CA LYS A 19 -9.75 -0.44 22.15
C LYS A 19 -8.58 -0.07 21.27
N LEU A 20 -8.72 1.02 20.52
CA LEU A 20 -7.58 1.64 19.85
C LEU A 20 -7.04 0.88 18.65
N LYS A 21 -7.74 -0.14 18.20
CA LYS A 21 -7.32 -0.85 16.99
C LYS A 21 -8.13 -0.41 15.80
N THR A 22 -7.49 -0.39 14.66
CA THR A 22 -8.10 -0.04 13.40
C THR A 22 -8.13 -1.26 12.52
N LYS A 23 -9.27 -1.52 11.90
CA LYS A 23 -9.41 -2.61 10.93
C LYS A 23 -9.45 -2.04 9.55
N ALA A 24 -8.72 -2.65 8.64
CA ALA A 24 -8.70 -2.24 7.25
C ALA A 24 -9.18 -3.38 6.37
N ASN A 25 -9.98 -3.05 5.38
CA ASN A 25 -10.42 -3.99 4.38
C ASN A 25 -10.12 -3.38 3.03
N VAL A 26 -9.38 -4.12 2.21
CA VAL A 26 -8.99 -3.66 0.88
C VAL A 26 -9.43 -4.73 -0.11
N VAL A 27 -10.11 -4.31 -1.15
CA VAL A 27 -10.51 -5.23 -2.21
C VAL A 27 -9.82 -4.77 -3.50
N PHE A 28 -9.02 -5.65 -4.05
CA PHE A 28 -8.38 -5.42 -5.35
C PHE A 28 -9.10 -6.24 -6.41
N LYS A 29 -9.27 -5.66 -7.57
CA LYS A 29 -9.72 -6.44 -8.72
C LYS A 29 -8.51 -6.66 -9.63
N ILE A 30 -8.06 -7.90 -9.67
CA ILE A 30 -6.88 -8.28 -10.45
C ILE A 30 -7.29 -9.42 -11.36
N ASP A 31 -7.10 -9.22 -12.67
CA ASP A 31 -7.43 -10.23 -13.67
C ASP A 31 -8.87 -10.73 -13.54
N GLY A 32 -9.79 -9.79 -13.26
CA GLY A 32 -11.21 -10.11 -13.17
C GLY A 32 -11.64 -10.76 -11.87
N LYS A 33 -10.73 -10.94 -10.93
CA LYS A 33 -11.04 -11.56 -9.64
C LYS A 33 -10.90 -10.55 -8.53
N ASP A 34 -11.82 -10.63 -7.57
CA ASP A 34 -11.76 -9.80 -6.39
C ASP A 34 -10.89 -10.48 -5.33
N ILE A 35 -9.89 -9.77 -4.87
CA ILE A 35 -9.01 -10.24 -3.81
C ILE A 35 -9.28 -9.39 -2.59
N GLU A 36 -9.83 -10.01 -1.55
CA GLU A 36 -10.11 -9.32 -0.30
C GLU A 36 -8.92 -9.44 0.64
N CYS A 37 -8.54 -8.32 1.22
CA CYS A 37 -7.43 -8.27 2.15
C CYS A 37 -7.91 -7.59 3.43
N GLU A 38 -7.73 -8.25 4.55
CA GLU A 38 -8.12 -7.70 5.84
C GLU A 38 -6.93 -7.63 6.76
N GLY A 39 -6.86 -6.58 7.54
CA GLY A 39 -5.78 -6.42 8.49
C GLY A 39 -6.18 -5.51 9.62
N GLU A 40 -5.38 -5.56 10.67
CA GLU A 40 -5.62 -4.80 11.88
C GLU A 40 -4.34 -4.14 12.31
N GLY A 41 -4.43 -2.94 12.87
CA GLY A 41 -3.25 -2.24 13.33
C GLY A 41 -3.62 -1.11 14.26
N ASN A 42 -2.61 -0.37 14.68
CA ASN A 42 -2.78 0.72 15.64
C ASN A 42 -3.26 2.01 15.01
N GLY A 43 -3.37 2.06 13.70
CA GLY A 43 -3.85 3.22 12.98
C GLY A 43 -4.05 2.88 11.53
N PRO A 44 -4.53 3.85 10.72
CA PRO A 44 -4.87 3.56 9.33
C PRO A 44 -3.71 3.02 8.50
N VAL A 45 -2.52 3.62 8.63
CA VAL A 45 -1.37 3.19 7.83
C VAL A 45 -0.98 1.76 8.19
N ASN A 46 -0.87 1.50 9.50
CA ASN A 46 -0.46 0.18 9.97
C ASN A 46 -1.50 -0.88 9.61
N ALA A 47 -2.78 -0.55 9.76
CA ALA A 47 -3.84 -1.49 9.42
C ALA A 47 -3.85 -1.82 7.93
N LEU A 48 -3.69 -0.80 7.09
CA LEU A 48 -3.66 -1.02 5.64
C LEU A 48 -2.43 -1.82 5.23
N ASP A 49 -1.28 -1.50 5.81
CA ASP A 49 -0.05 -2.23 5.52
C ASP A 49 -0.21 -3.70 5.88
N ASN A 50 -0.76 -3.97 7.07
CA ASN A 50 -0.98 -5.34 7.50
C ASN A 50 -2.00 -6.05 6.62
N ALA A 51 -3.06 -5.36 6.22
CA ALA A 51 -4.06 -5.95 5.34
C ALA A 51 -3.43 -6.41 4.03
N ILE A 52 -2.65 -5.53 3.42
CA ILE A 52 -2.05 -5.83 2.13
C ILE A 52 -0.98 -6.91 2.28
N ARG A 53 -0.11 -6.75 3.26
CA ARG A 53 1.04 -7.62 3.42
C ARG A 53 0.64 -9.05 3.80
N SER A 54 -0.35 -9.17 4.67
CA SER A 54 -0.76 -10.49 5.17
C SER A 54 -1.49 -11.32 4.14
N ASN A 55 -1.93 -10.69 3.05
CA ASN A 55 -2.77 -11.37 2.07
C ASN A 55 -2.11 -11.54 0.70
N PHE A 56 -0.81 -11.28 0.61
CA PHE A 56 -0.12 -11.44 -0.67
C PHE A 56 -0.16 -12.88 -1.19
N LYS A 57 -0.32 -13.85 -0.28
CA LYS A 57 -0.42 -15.25 -0.71
C LYS A 57 -1.58 -15.47 -1.67
N LYS A 58 -2.61 -14.64 -1.56
CA LYS A 58 -3.79 -14.78 -2.41
C LYS A 58 -3.51 -14.37 -3.85
N VAL A 59 -2.42 -13.65 -4.07
CA VAL A 59 -2.01 -13.25 -5.40
C VAL A 59 -0.60 -13.76 -5.60
N GLU A 60 -0.53 -15.01 -6.05
CA GLU A 60 0.72 -15.74 -6.10
C GLU A 60 1.80 -15.04 -6.89
N LYS A 61 1.43 -14.41 -8.00
CA LYS A 61 2.42 -13.74 -8.85
C LYS A 61 3.07 -12.54 -8.17
N TYR A 62 2.46 -11.99 -7.13
CA TYR A 62 3.04 -10.88 -6.40
C TYR A 62 3.77 -11.32 -5.14
N TYR A 63 3.45 -12.49 -4.63
CA TYR A 63 3.97 -12.91 -3.34
C TYR A 63 5.50 -12.91 -3.30
N ASN A 64 6.12 -13.43 -4.34
CA ASN A 64 7.57 -13.53 -4.38
C ASN A 64 8.26 -12.18 -4.37
N PHE A 65 7.59 -11.14 -4.84
CA PHE A 65 8.17 -9.81 -4.87
C PHE A 65 8.02 -9.07 -3.56
N PHE A 66 6.98 -9.38 -2.81
CA PHE A 66 6.64 -8.62 -1.60
C PHE A 66 6.99 -9.32 -0.30
N SER A 67 7.45 -10.56 -0.37
CA SER A 67 7.69 -11.33 0.84
C SER A 67 8.77 -10.73 1.74
N ASP A 68 9.72 -10.02 1.17
CA ASP A 68 10.78 -9.38 1.96
C ASP A 68 10.58 -7.89 2.15
N LEU A 69 9.45 -7.37 1.70
CA LEU A 69 9.15 -5.94 1.83
C LEU A 69 8.83 -5.60 3.28
N LYS A 70 9.41 -4.51 3.77
CA LYS A 70 9.18 -4.05 5.14
C LYS A 70 8.85 -2.57 5.15
N LEU A 71 7.92 -2.21 6.01
CA LEU A 71 7.63 -0.82 6.29
C LEU A 71 8.55 -0.39 7.43
N LEU A 72 9.44 0.54 7.16
CA LEU A 72 10.38 1.03 8.17
C LEU A 72 9.78 2.12 9.03
N ASP A 73 9.09 3.04 8.39
CA ASP A 73 8.59 4.21 9.11
C ASP A 73 7.52 4.87 8.28
N TYR A 74 6.68 5.65 8.94
CA TYR A 74 5.75 6.50 8.23
C TYR A 74 5.52 7.78 9.02
N LYS A 75 5.22 8.84 8.29
CA LYS A 75 4.96 10.14 8.89
C LYS A 75 3.72 10.74 8.26
N VAL A 76 2.87 11.31 9.09
CA VAL A 76 1.65 11.94 8.64
C VAL A 76 1.73 13.42 8.96
N ARG A 77 1.46 14.25 7.98
CA ARG A 77 1.48 15.69 8.16
C ARG A 77 0.24 16.30 7.56
N ILE A 78 -0.35 17.22 8.28
CA ILE A 78 -1.51 17.95 7.78
C ILE A 78 -1.01 19.26 7.21
N LEU A 79 -1.34 19.51 5.95
CA LEU A 79 -0.95 20.70 5.25
C LEU A 79 -2.18 21.56 5.07
N ASN A 80 -2.11 22.80 5.55
CA ASN A 80 -3.22 23.73 5.39
C ASN A 80 -2.91 24.67 4.24
N THR A 81 -3.72 24.56 3.20
CA THR A 81 -3.57 25.44 2.05
C THR A 81 -4.91 26.10 1.81
N GLY A 82 -5.03 27.37 2.20
CA GLY A 82 -6.29 28.07 2.04
C GLY A 82 -7.34 27.53 2.99
N THR A 83 -8.50 27.18 2.44
CA THR A 83 -9.62 26.76 3.26
C THR A 83 -9.70 25.24 3.45
N GLU A 84 -8.82 24.50 2.79
CA GLU A 84 -8.86 23.06 2.87
C GLU A 84 -7.60 22.50 3.51
N ALA A 85 -7.79 21.48 4.34
CA ALA A 85 -6.67 20.75 4.91
C ALA A 85 -6.40 19.54 4.04
N THR A 86 -5.13 19.27 3.80
CA THR A 86 -4.70 18.12 3.01
C THR A 86 -3.76 17.30 3.88
N THR A 87 -3.90 16.00 3.82
CA THR A 87 -3.04 15.10 4.56
C THR A 87 -1.98 14.52 3.64
N ARG A 88 -0.74 14.54 4.09
CA ARG A 88 0.37 13.93 3.38
C ARG A 88 0.90 12.78 4.22
N VAL A 89 0.99 11.60 3.62
CA VAL A 89 1.56 10.43 4.26
C VAL A 89 2.85 10.09 3.54
N LEU A 90 3.94 10.05 4.29
CA LEU A 90 5.25 9.65 3.78
C LEU A 90 5.57 8.29 4.35
N ILE A 91 5.92 7.35 3.49
CA ILE A 91 6.26 5.99 3.90
C ILE A 91 7.67 5.67 3.47
N GLU A 92 8.43 5.10 4.39
CA GLU A 92 9.75 4.57 4.10
C GLU A 92 9.68 3.06 4.11
N SER A 93 10.12 2.44 3.02
CA SER A 93 10.10 0.99 2.87
C SER A 93 11.48 0.48 2.56
N THR A 94 11.71 -0.79 2.84
CA THR A 94 12.96 -1.45 2.49
C THR A 94 12.70 -2.91 2.19
N ASP A 95 13.71 -3.60 1.71
CA ASP A 95 13.67 -5.03 1.47
C ASP A 95 15.01 -5.64 1.81
N LYS A 96 15.21 -6.89 1.41
CA LYS A 96 16.45 -7.60 1.75
C LYS A 96 17.69 -6.97 1.14
N SER A 97 17.54 -6.08 0.15
CA SER A 97 18.70 -5.39 -0.42
C SER A 97 19.31 -4.40 0.55
N GLY A 98 18.56 -4.00 1.58
CA GLY A 98 19.01 -3.02 2.54
C GLY A 98 18.85 -1.58 2.10
N VAL A 99 18.43 -1.36 0.87
CA VAL A 99 18.19 -0.01 0.35
C VAL A 99 16.76 0.38 0.68
N SER A 100 16.56 1.58 1.18
CA SER A 100 15.21 2.06 1.47
C SER A 100 14.77 3.05 0.41
N TRP A 101 13.45 3.23 0.32
CA TRP A 101 12.86 4.21 -0.58
C TRP A 101 11.65 4.83 0.08
N PHE A 102 11.29 6.00 -0.43
CA PHE A 102 10.20 6.78 0.12
C PHE A 102 9.09 6.94 -0.90
N THR A 103 7.86 6.87 -0.43
CA THR A 103 6.70 7.14 -1.26
C THR A 103 5.76 8.07 -0.50
N ILE A 104 4.96 8.81 -1.25
CA ILE A 104 4.11 9.84 -0.68
C ILE A 104 2.70 9.70 -1.24
N GLY A 105 1.72 9.84 -0.34
CA GLY A 105 0.33 9.94 -0.74
C GLY A 105 -0.25 11.22 -0.20
N VAL A 106 -1.05 11.90 -1.00
CA VAL A 106 -1.67 13.17 -0.61
C VAL A 106 -3.16 13.10 -0.90
N SER A 107 -3.96 13.47 0.09
CA SER A 107 -5.41 13.49 -0.04
C SER A 107 -5.99 14.22 1.16
N PRO A 108 -7.18 14.83 1.01
CA PRO A 108 -7.88 15.35 2.20
C PRO A 108 -8.22 14.25 3.19
N ASN A 109 -8.29 13.01 2.74
CA ASN A 109 -8.63 11.85 3.55
C ASN A 109 -7.37 11.06 3.88
N ILE A 110 -7.09 10.86 5.17
CA ILE A 110 -5.87 10.18 5.59
C ILE A 110 -5.83 8.73 5.12
N ILE A 111 -6.99 8.09 5.01
CA ILE A 111 -7.04 6.69 4.57
C ILE A 111 -6.62 6.60 3.11
N GLU A 112 -7.15 7.50 2.29
CA GLU A 112 -6.78 7.53 0.87
C GLU A 112 -5.31 7.90 0.69
N ALA A 113 -4.83 8.88 1.46
CA ALA A 113 -3.42 9.27 1.38
C ALA A 113 -2.52 8.11 1.76
N SER A 114 -2.88 7.39 2.82
CA SER A 114 -2.12 6.23 3.27
C SER A 114 -2.10 5.14 2.22
N PHE A 115 -3.27 4.87 1.64
CA PHE A 115 -3.36 3.83 0.62
C PHE A 115 -2.51 4.17 -0.60
N LYS A 116 -2.58 5.42 -1.04
CA LYS A 116 -1.78 5.86 -2.19
C LYS A 116 -0.28 5.67 -1.94
N ALA A 117 0.18 6.06 -0.74
CA ALA A 117 1.59 5.91 -0.41
C ALA A 117 2.00 4.44 -0.38
N LEU A 118 1.15 3.59 0.18
CA LEU A 118 1.43 2.15 0.27
C LEU A 118 1.46 1.53 -1.12
N ILE A 119 0.49 1.84 -1.96
CA ILE A 119 0.45 1.27 -3.31
C ILE A 119 1.66 1.71 -4.12
N ASP A 120 2.04 2.98 -4.00
CA ASP A 120 3.23 3.45 -4.70
C ASP A 120 4.49 2.73 -4.21
N SER A 121 4.55 2.41 -2.92
CA SER A 121 5.66 1.65 -2.37
C SER A 121 5.73 0.25 -2.99
N LEU A 122 4.58 -0.40 -3.15
CA LEU A 122 4.51 -1.72 -3.77
C LEU A 122 4.88 -1.65 -5.24
N ASP A 123 4.36 -0.64 -5.95
CA ASP A 123 4.68 -0.48 -7.36
C ASP A 123 6.16 -0.24 -7.58
N TYR A 124 6.78 0.54 -6.68
CA TYR A 124 8.22 0.76 -6.77
C TYR A 124 8.99 -0.54 -6.56
N LYS A 125 8.53 -1.37 -5.62
CA LYS A 125 9.17 -2.66 -5.38
C LYS A 125 9.11 -3.53 -6.65
N LEU A 126 7.95 -3.55 -7.30
CA LEU A 126 7.82 -4.30 -8.55
C LEU A 126 8.74 -3.76 -9.63
N TYR A 127 8.80 -2.44 -9.74
CA TYR A 127 9.68 -1.80 -10.71
C TYR A 127 11.15 -2.12 -10.43
N LYS A 128 11.53 -2.04 -9.18
CA LYS A 128 12.90 -2.27 -8.73
C LYS A 128 13.32 -3.72 -8.99
N GLU A 129 12.41 -4.66 -8.80
CA GLU A 129 12.69 -6.08 -9.03
C GLU A 129 12.53 -6.46 -10.48
N LYS A 130 12.17 -5.49 -11.32
CA LYS A 130 11.95 -5.74 -12.75
C LYS A 130 10.89 -6.81 -12.97
N ALA A 131 9.76 -6.64 -12.29
CA ALA A 131 8.64 -7.57 -12.39
C ALA A 131 7.74 -7.11 -13.53
N PRO A 132 7.94 -7.60 -14.75
CA PRO A 132 7.16 -7.13 -15.89
C PRO A 132 5.80 -7.80 -15.94
N ALA A 133 4.82 -7.10 -16.52
CA ALA A 133 3.55 -7.72 -16.83
C ALA A 133 3.78 -8.82 -17.84
N ASN A 134 4.78 -8.64 -18.68
CA ASN A 134 5.21 -9.62 -19.66
C ASN A 134 6.62 -10.05 -19.31
N LEU A 135 6.79 -11.32 -18.94
CA LEU A 135 8.08 -11.82 -18.53
C LEU A 135 9.12 -11.83 -19.64
N ASN A 136 8.71 -11.63 -20.87
CA ASN A 136 9.63 -11.56 -21.97
C ASN A 136 10.26 -10.19 -22.13
N GLU A 137 9.81 -9.22 -21.38
CA GLU A 137 10.42 -7.90 -21.40
C GLU A 137 11.69 -7.92 -20.58
N LYS A 138 12.65 -7.27 -21.09
CA LYS A 138 13.93 -7.19 -20.38
C LYS A 138 14.32 -5.78 -20.13
#